data_6b885e80445dfd227c2274eedc8786a1
#
_entry.id   6b885e80445dfd227c2274eedc8786a1
#
_cell.length_a   1.000
_cell.length_b   1.000
_cell.length_c   1.000
_cell.angle_alpha   90.00
_cell.angle_beta   90.00
_cell.angle_gamma   90.00
#
_symmetry.space_group_name_H-M   'P 1'
#
loop_
_entity.id
_entity.type
_entity.pdbx_description
1 polymer ?
#
loop_
_entity_poly.entity_id
_entity_poly.type
_entity_poly.pdbx_seq_one_letter_code
_entity_poly.pdbx_strand_id
1 'polypeptide(L)'
;QFFIFLLALTMIIGCSKNNLEGISENSVYHLNSDWENQDGKIMKLADLKGKVVVMVMIYTSCKTACPQLTADMRRITFEVGDVDPNDIRYVLVSIDPKKDTPEKMKEYLGNNKFDGEEWLFLRSSEDDTRELANVLAVKYKEISPIDFSHSNIISVFNKSGELDFQKEGTGLDINGTVDAINKNLHK
;
A
#
# COMPACT_ATOMS: atom_id res chain seq x y z
N GLN A 1 -1.02 66.19 12.44
CA GLN A 1 -0.41 64.99 12.97
C GLN A 1 -1.14 63.76 12.36
N PHE A 2 -0.52 63.15 11.34
CA PHE A 2 -1.02 61.92 10.72
C PHE A 2 -0.36 60.73 11.40
N PHE A 3 -1.13 59.91 12.10
CA PHE A 3 -0.69 58.62 12.62
C PHE A 3 -0.84 57.55 11.54
N ILE A 4 0.29 57.08 10.99
CA ILE A 4 0.34 55.96 10.06
C ILE A 4 0.36 54.69 10.91
N PHE A 5 -0.75 53.93 10.92
CA PHE A 5 -0.85 52.59 11.50
C PHE A 5 -0.25 51.58 10.53
N LEU A 6 0.98 51.16 10.80
CA LEU A 6 1.65 50.10 10.04
C LEU A 6 1.14 48.75 10.51
N LEU A 7 0.21 48.15 9.73
CA LEU A 7 -0.33 46.82 9.99
C LEU A 7 0.69 45.77 9.55
N ALA A 8 1.45 45.19 10.49
CA ALA A 8 2.37 44.10 10.24
C ALA A 8 1.56 42.80 10.02
N LEU A 9 1.43 42.41 8.76
CA LEU A 9 0.83 41.12 8.37
C LEU A 9 1.86 40.02 8.63
N THR A 10 1.79 39.33 9.76
CA THR A 10 2.59 38.15 10.05
C THR A 10 2.06 36.95 9.24
N MET A 11 2.74 36.61 8.16
CA MET A 11 2.53 35.32 7.47
C MET A 11 2.98 34.18 8.38
N ILE A 12 2.02 33.45 8.92
CA ILE A 12 2.27 32.19 9.61
C ILE A 12 2.52 31.16 8.50
N ILE A 13 3.79 30.92 8.19
CA ILE A 13 4.19 29.76 7.37
C ILE A 13 4.02 28.54 8.26
N GLY A 14 2.87 27.87 8.13
CA GLY A 14 2.63 26.58 8.72
C GLY A 14 3.54 25.56 8.06
N CYS A 15 4.71 25.25 8.64
CA CYS A 15 5.43 24.04 8.32
C CYS A 15 4.52 22.85 8.68
N SER A 16 4.02 22.15 7.67
CA SER A 16 3.46 20.82 7.86
C SER A 16 4.57 19.94 8.45
N LYS A 17 4.51 19.68 9.74
CA LYS A 17 5.39 18.69 10.40
C LYS A 17 5.01 17.33 9.80
N ASN A 18 5.89 16.79 8.98
CA ASN A 18 5.83 15.38 8.63
C ASN A 18 5.83 14.57 9.93
N ASN A 19 4.80 13.80 10.16
CA ASN A 19 4.58 12.97 11.37
C ASN A 19 5.52 11.74 11.37
N LEU A 20 6.82 11.95 11.14
CA LEU A 20 7.85 10.90 11.10
C LEU A 20 8.52 10.66 12.46
N GLU A 21 8.13 11.40 13.51
CA GLU A 21 8.65 11.18 14.87
C GLU A 21 8.24 9.75 15.33
N GLY A 22 9.23 8.96 15.72
CA GLY A 22 9.06 7.60 16.23
C GLY A 22 8.86 6.53 15.13
N ILE A 23 9.20 6.82 13.87
CA ILE A 23 9.26 5.82 12.80
C ILE A 23 10.67 5.23 12.77
N SER A 24 10.77 3.90 12.78
CA SER A 24 12.02 3.16 12.65
C SER A 24 12.72 3.48 11.33
N GLU A 25 14.07 3.50 11.33
CA GLU A 25 14.88 3.76 10.13
C GLU A 25 14.60 2.76 8.97
N ASN A 26 14.11 1.55 9.30
CA ASN A 26 13.79 0.50 8.32
C ASN A 26 12.32 0.52 7.87
N SER A 27 11.57 1.58 8.19
CA SER A 27 10.16 1.67 7.86
C SER A 27 9.93 2.08 6.39
N VAL A 28 8.98 1.40 5.73
CA VAL A 28 8.47 1.78 4.40
C VAL A 28 7.80 3.17 4.41
N TYR A 29 7.45 3.69 5.58
CA TYR A 29 6.83 5.01 5.75
C TYR A 29 7.78 6.18 5.51
N HIS A 30 9.09 5.94 5.33
CA HIS A 30 10.05 6.94 4.87
C HIS A 30 9.93 7.26 3.37
N LEU A 31 9.25 6.41 2.60
CA LEU A 31 8.93 6.71 1.21
C LEU A 31 7.93 7.87 1.15
N ASN A 32 8.39 9.00 0.61
CA ASN A 32 7.60 10.25 0.60
C ASN A 32 6.75 10.41 -0.67
N SER A 33 6.47 9.32 -1.36
CA SER A 33 5.63 9.28 -2.56
C SER A 33 4.15 9.53 -2.25
N ASP A 34 3.45 10.13 -3.21
CA ASP A 34 2.00 10.30 -3.18
C ASP A 34 1.33 9.12 -3.87
N TRP A 35 0.35 8.52 -3.18
CA TRP A 35 -0.42 7.39 -3.66
C TRP A 35 -1.88 7.77 -3.83
N GLU A 36 -2.45 7.46 -4.99
CA GLU A 36 -3.88 7.62 -5.24
C GLU A 36 -4.58 6.27 -5.00
N ASN A 37 -5.63 6.28 -4.19
CA ASN A 37 -6.41 5.07 -3.93
C ASN A 37 -7.56 4.88 -4.94
N GLN A 38 -8.31 3.77 -4.82
CA GLN A 38 -9.46 3.43 -5.68
C GLN A 38 -10.61 4.44 -5.65
N ASP A 39 -10.62 5.36 -4.70
CA ASP A 39 -11.63 6.43 -4.60
C ASP A 39 -11.09 7.80 -5.09
N GLY A 40 -9.89 7.81 -5.70
CA GLY A 40 -9.23 9.02 -6.19
C GLY A 40 -8.65 9.91 -5.09
N LYS A 41 -8.51 9.41 -3.87
CA LYS A 41 -7.91 10.15 -2.75
C LYS A 41 -6.41 9.96 -2.73
N ILE A 42 -5.70 11.08 -2.58
CA ILE A 42 -4.24 11.06 -2.40
C ILE A 42 -3.90 10.81 -0.93
N MET A 43 -2.93 9.94 -0.71
CA MET A 43 -2.43 9.57 0.61
C MET A 43 -0.93 9.26 0.57
N LYS A 44 -0.30 9.20 1.75
CA LYS A 44 1.06 8.69 1.96
C LYS A 44 1.02 7.26 2.51
N LEU A 45 2.07 6.48 2.29
CA LEU A 45 2.20 5.19 2.99
C LEU A 45 2.22 5.38 4.51
N ALA A 46 2.76 6.50 5.00
CA ALA A 46 2.78 6.86 6.41
C ALA A 46 1.37 7.03 7.04
N ASP A 47 0.32 7.22 6.24
CA ASP A 47 -1.07 7.28 6.72
C ASP A 47 -1.58 5.90 7.18
N LEU A 48 -0.83 4.84 6.86
CA LEU A 48 -1.10 3.47 7.32
C LEU A 48 -0.44 3.17 8.68
N LYS A 49 0.30 4.10 9.26
CA LYS A 49 0.95 3.92 10.57
C LYS A 49 -0.07 3.52 11.63
N GLY A 50 0.31 2.58 12.48
CA GLY A 50 -0.56 2.02 13.52
C GLY A 50 -1.35 0.79 13.08
N LYS A 51 -1.28 0.42 11.80
CA LYS A 51 -1.96 -0.76 11.25
C LYS A 51 -0.94 -1.81 10.83
N VAL A 52 -1.32 -3.07 10.95
CA VAL A 52 -0.64 -4.17 10.24
C VAL A 52 -0.96 -4.04 8.76
N VAL A 53 0.05 -4.06 7.90
CA VAL A 53 -0.15 -3.91 6.45
C VAL A 53 0.28 -5.18 5.74
N VAL A 54 -0.64 -5.75 4.95
CA VAL A 54 -0.37 -6.88 4.07
C VAL A 54 -0.38 -6.37 2.64
N MET A 55 0.77 -6.38 1.98
CA MET A 55 0.96 -5.71 0.69
C MET A 55 1.37 -6.65 -0.41
N VAL A 56 0.77 -6.47 -1.60
CA VAL A 56 1.13 -7.16 -2.84
C VAL A 56 1.18 -6.17 -4.00
N MET A 57 2.04 -6.44 -5.00
CA MET A 57 2.10 -5.67 -6.23
C MET A 57 1.48 -6.46 -7.37
N ILE A 58 0.49 -5.87 -8.04
CA ILE A 58 -0.31 -6.48 -9.12
C ILE A 58 -0.63 -5.44 -10.21
N TYR A 59 -1.38 -5.85 -11.22
CA TYR A 59 -2.04 -4.92 -12.17
C TYR A 59 -3.39 -5.50 -12.61
N THR A 60 -4.36 -4.63 -12.89
CA THR A 60 -5.77 -5.03 -13.07
C THR A 60 -5.99 -5.91 -14.30
N SER A 61 -5.18 -5.76 -15.36
CA SER A 61 -5.32 -6.51 -16.61
C SER A 61 -4.57 -7.83 -16.65
N CYS A 62 -3.91 -8.25 -15.56
CA CYS A 62 -3.17 -9.51 -15.47
C CYS A 62 -4.12 -10.71 -15.56
N LYS A 63 -3.80 -11.64 -16.46
CA LYS A 63 -4.61 -12.86 -16.68
C LYS A 63 -3.94 -14.15 -16.20
N THR A 64 -2.70 -14.08 -15.75
CA THR A 64 -1.88 -15.27 -15.44
C THR A 64 -1.58 -15.39 -13.94
N ALA A 65 -0.70 -14.59 -13.40
CA ALA A 65 -0.19 -14.72 -12.04
C ALA A 65 -1.05 -14.01 -10.99
N CYS A 66 -1.61 -12.82 -11.30
CA CYS A 66 -2.41 -12.05 -10.35
C CYS A 66 -3.68 -12.78 -9.86
N PRO A 67 -4.41 -13.58 -10.67
CA PRO A 67 -5.54 -14.35 -10.16
C PRO A 67 -5.18 -15.28 -9.01
N GLN A 68 -4.01 -15.93 -9.08
CA GLN A 68 -3.52 -16.79 -8.00
C GLN A 68 -3.16 -15.95 -6.75
N LEU A 69 -2.40 -14.87 -6.93
CA LEU A 69 -2.01 -14.00 -5.82
C LEU A 69 -3.23 -13.35 -5.13
N THR A 70 -4.24 -12.98 -5.93
CA THR A 70 -5.53 -12.47 -5.42
C THR A 70 -6.30 -13.54 -4.65
N ALA A 71 -6.29 -14.80 -5.12
CA ALA A 71 -6.90 -15.92 -4.41
C ALA A 71 -6.18 -16.20 -3.08
N ASP A 72 -4.85 -16.11 -3.07
CA ASP A 72 -4.05 -16.26 -1.86
C ASP A 72 -4.34 -15.14 -0.85
N MET A 73 -4.45 -13.88 -1.30
CA MET A 73 -4.85 -12.75 -0.44
C MET A 73 -6.23 -12.98 0.17
N ARG A 74 -7.20 -13.46 -0.60
CA ARG A 74 -8.55 -13.79 -0.10
C ARG A 74 -8.50 -14.90 0.95
N ARG A 75 -7.69 -15.93 0.71
CA ARG A 75 -7.51 -17.02 1.67
C ARG A 75 -6.87 -16.53 2.96
N ILE A 76 -5.84 -15.68 2.87
CA ILE A 76 -5.21 -15.05 4.03
C ILE A 76 -6.25 -14.29 4.85
N THR A 77 -7.06 -13.43 4.21
CA THR A 77 -8.12 -12.67 4.89
C THR A 77 -9.11 -13.59 5.60
N PHE A 78 -9.51 -14.68 4.97
CA PHE A 78 -10.42 -15.67 5.57
C PHE A 78 -9.81 -16.35 6.79
N GLU A 79 -8.54 -16.77 6.72
CA GLU A 79 -7.84 -17.45 7.84
C GLU A 79 -7.50 -16.50 8.99
N VAL A 80 -7.26 -15.22 8.72
CA VAL A 80 -7.08 -14.18 9.75
C VAL A 80 -8.40 -13.89 10.48
N GLY A 81 -9.53 -14.00 9.78
CA GLY A 81 -10.87 -13.74 10.30
C GLY A 81 -11.21 -12.26 10.41
N ASP A 82 -12.24 -11.96 11.19
CA ASP A 82 -12.74 -10.60 11.37
C ASP A 82 -11.80 -9.79 12.27
N VAL A 83 -11.16 -8.77 11.71
CA VAL A 83 -10.27 -7.83 12.39
C VAL A 83 -10.79 -6.41 12.14
N ASP A 84 -10.70 -5.54 13.16
CA ASP A 84 -11.08 -4.13 13.00
C ASP A 84 -10.26 -3.51 11.85
N PRO A 85 -10.91 -2.89 10.85
CA PRO A 85 -10.20 -2.18 9.79
C PRO A 85 -9.25 -1.08 10.29
N ASN A 86 -9.35 -0.65 11.54
CA ASN A 86 -8.38 0.26 12.14
C ASN A 86 -7.06 -0.41 12.53
N ASP A 87 -7.02 -1.73 12.65
CA ASP A 87 -5.82 -2.49 13.04
C ASP A 87 -5.08 -3.11 11.85
N ILE A 88 -5.74 -3.29 10.69
CA ILE A 88 -5.17 -3.95 9.51
C ILE A 88 -5.52 -3.23 8.21
N ARG A 89 -4.64 -3.34 7.22
CA ARG A 89 -4.89 -2.99 5.81
C ARG A 89 -4.33 -4.04 4.87
N TYR A 90 -5.14 -4.48 3.93
CA TYR A 90 -4.74 -5.27 2.78
C TYR A 90 -4.55 -4.33 1.59
N VAL A 91 -3.33 -4.23 1.11
CA VAL A 91 -2.93 -3.21 0.12
C VAL A 91 -2.52 -3.88 -1.18
N LEU A 92 -3.25 -3.61 -2.24
CA LEU A 92 -2.84 -3.90 -3.60
C LEU A 92 -2.13 -2.67 -4.15
N VAL A 93 -0.98 -2.83 -4.80
CA VAL A 93 -0.25 -1.73 -5.44
C VAL A 93 -0.10 -2.01 -6.92
N SER A 94 -0.51 -1.06 -7.75
CA SER A 94 -0.41 -1.20 -9.20
C SER A 94 1.04 -1.10 -9.68
N ILE A 95 1.45 -2.05 -10.55
CA ILE A 95 2.69 -1.96 -11.34
C ILE A 95 2.46 -1.40 -12.75
N ASP A 96 1.20 -1.12 -13.13
CA ASP A 96 0.83 -0.46 -14.39
C ASP A 96 -0.02 0.80 -14.11
N PRO A 97 0.55 1.81 -13.41
CA PRO A 97 -0.21 2.98 -12.96
C PRO A 97 -0.80 3.81 -14.09
N LYS A 98 -0.30 3.67 -15.32
CA LYS A 98 -0.87 4.35 -16.49
C LYS A 98 -2.23 3.81 -16.89
N LYS A 99 -2.45 2.50 -16.69
CA LYS A 99 -3.68 1.82 -17.11
C LYS A 99 -4.64 1.58 -15.96
N ASP A 100 -4.13 1.42 -14.75
CA ASP A 100 -4.91 1.16 -13.55
C ASP A 100 -5.45 2.48 -12.98
N THR A 101 -6.54 2.99 -13.58
CA THR A 101 -7.25 4.17 -13.07
C THR A 101 -8.01 3.84 -11.78
N PRO A 102 -8.40 4.86 -10.96
CA PRO A 102 -9.23 4.61 -9.77
C PRO A 102 -10.46 3.76 -10.05
N GLU A 103 -11.15 4.01 -11.18
CA GLU A 103 -12.34 3.26 -11.57
C GLU A 103 -12.02 1.77 -11.81
N LYS A 104 -10.92 1.47 -12.52
CA LYS A 104 -10.49 0.08 -12.76
C LYS A 104 -10.03 -0.60 -11.48
N MET A 105 -9.34 0.12 -10.60
CA MET A 105 -8.95 -0.40 -9.29
C MET A 105 -10.18 -0.73 -8.45
N LYS A 106 -11.18 0.14 -8.44
CA LYS A 106 -12.46 -0.09 -7.74
C LYS A 106 -13.24 -1.26 -8.34
N GLU A 107 -13.31 -1.35 -9.66
CA GLU A 107 -13.93 -2.49 -10.36
C GLU A 107 -13.20 -3.80 -10.02
N TYR A 108 -11.86 -3.79 -9.98
CA TYR A 108 -11.06 -4.96 -9.62
C TYR A 108 -11.35 -5.44 -8.18
N LEU A 109 -11.41 -4.52 -7.23
CA LEU A 109 -11.77 -4.84 -5.84
C LEU A 109 -13.17 -5.47 -5.78
N GLY A 110 -14.17 -4.86 -6.41
CA GLY A 110 -15.55 -5.39 -6.44
C GLY A 110 -15.64 -6.77 -7.09
N ASN A 111 -14.99 -6.98 -8.24
CA ASN A 111 -14.97 -8.26 -8.95
C ASN A 111 -14.31 -9.38 -8.12
N ASN A 112 -13.38 -9.03 -7.24
CA ASN A 112 -12.69 -9.96 -6.34
C ASN A 112 -13.33 -10.04 -4.94
N LYS A 113 -14.44 -9.35 -4.69
CA LYS A 113 -15.14 -9.29 -3.39
C LYS A 113 -14.22 -8.76 -2.27
N PHE A 114 -13.45 -7.73 -2.57
CA PHE A 114 -12.59 -6.98 -1.66
C PHE A 114 -13.25 -5.64 -1.32
N ASP A 115 -14.46 -5.67 -0.78
CA ASP A 115 -15.36 -4.54 -0.60
C ASP A 115 -15.32 -3.97 0.83
N GLY A 116 -14.56 -4.58 1.73
CA GLY A 116 -14.38 -4.10 3.09
C GLY A 116 -13.47 -2.86 3.17
N GLU A 117 -13.62 -2.08 4.25
CA GLU A 117 -12.80 -0.88 4.50
C GLU A 117 -11.31 -1.20 4.70
N GLU A 118 -10.99 -2.44 5.04
CA GLU A 118 -9.62 -2.92 5.20
C GLU A 118 -8.85 -3.02 3.88
N TRP A 119 -9.53 -2.94 2.73
CA TRP A 119 -8.93 -3.06 1.42
C TRP A 119 -8.57 -1.71 0.80
N LEU A 120 -7.35 -1.61 0.31
CA LEU A 120 -6.85 -0.48 -0.47
C LEU A 120 -6.22 -0.98 -1.77
N PHE A 121 -6.48 -0.26 -2.86
CA PHE A 121 -5.73 -0.41 -4.09
C PHE A 121 -5.08 0.94 -4.41
N LEU A 122 -3.76 0.96 -4.50
CA LEU A 122 -2.94 2.17 -4.65
C LEU A 122 -2.24 2.20 -6.00
N ARG A 123 -2.13 3.39 -6.56
CA ARG A 123 -1.25 3.69 -7.70
C ARG A 123 -0.46 4.97 -7.43
N SER A 124 0.69 5.12 -8.07
CA SER A 124 1.52 6.33 -8.01
C SER A 124 2.17 6.61 -9.37
N SER A 125 3.20 7.43 -9.42
CA SER A 125 4.04 7.56 -10.60
C SER A 125 4.80 6.24 -10.89
N GLU A 126 5.33 6.09 -12.12
CA GLU A 126 6.16 4.94 -12.46
C GLU A 126 7.44 4.89 -11.61
N ASP A 127 8.01 6.06 -11.28
CA ASP A 127 9.23 6.16 -10.50
C ASP A 127 8.97 5.76 -9.03
N ASP A 128 7.91 6.27 -8.41
CA ASP A 128 7.51 5.89 -7.05
C ASP A 128 7.13 4.40 -6.96
N THR A 129 6.42 3.90 -7.98
CA THR A 129 6.09 2.47 -8.07
C THR A 129 7.35 1.62 -8.13
N ARG A 130 8.36 2.05 -8.89
CA ARG A 130 9.65 1.38 -9.01
C ARG A 130 10.46 1.46 -7.71
N GLU A 131 10.43 2.60 -7.03
CA GLU A 131 11.07 2.77 -5.73
C GLU A 131 10.49 1.79 -4.71
N LEU A 132 9.17 1.73 -4.57
CA LEU A 132 8.50 0.76 -3.68
C LEU A 132 8.81 -0.69 -4.07
N ALA A 133 8.79 -1.01 -5.37
CA ALA A 133 9.13 -2.35 -5.85
C ALA A 133 10.55 -2.76 -5.47
N ASN A 134 11.51 -1.84 -5.53
CA ASN A 134 12.89 -2.08 -5.10
C ASN A 134 12.97 -2.36 -3.60
N VAL A 135 12.26 -1.57 -2.77
CA VAL A 135 12.18 -1.78 -1.32
C VAL A 135 11.60 -3.16 -0.98
N LEU A 136 10.58 -3.58 -1.74
CA LEU A 136 9.93 -4.87 -1.57
C LEU A 136 10.65 -6.04 -2.25
N ALA A 137 11.77 -5.80 -2.92
CA ALA A 137 12.47 -6.77 -3.77
C ALA A 137 11.56 -7.38 -4.87
N VAL A 138 10.49 -6.70 -5.26
CA VAL A 138 9.59 -7.10 -6.34
C VAL A 138 10.24 -6.76 -7.67
N LYS A 139 10.53 -7.77 -8.46
CA LYS A 139 11.00 -7.59 -9.84
C LYS A 139 9.81 -7.56 -10.77
N TYR A 140 9.71 -6.53 -11.60
CA TYR A 140 8.72 -6.49 -12.68
C TYR A 140 9.32 -5.88 -13.95
N LYS A 141 8.84 -6.35 -15.08
CA LYS A 141 9.26 -5.88 -16.41
C LYS A 141 8.08 -6.01 -17.37
N GLU A 142 7.80 -4.94 -18.10
CA GLU A 142 6.89 -4.98 -19.23
C GLU A 142 7.46 -5.92 -20.31
N ILE A 143 6.69 -6.93 -20.70
CA ILE A 143 7.04 -7.91 -21.74
C ILE A 143 6.26 -7.70 -23.02
N SER A 144 5.14 -6.99 -22.93
CA SER A 144 4.34 -6.51 -24.06
C SER A 144 3.51 -5.31 -23.63
N PRO A 145 2.88 -4.56 -24.52
CA PRO A 145 2.05 -3.39 -24.17
C PRO A 145 0.87 -3.70 -23.22
N ILE A 146 0.58 -4.97 -22.98
CA ILE A 146 -0.56 -5.40 -22.14
C ILE A 146 -0.16 -6.40 -21.06
N ASP A 147 1.14 -6.74 -20.93
CA ASP A 147 1.55 -7.80 -20.02
C ASP A 147 2.90 -7.51 -19.35
N PHE A 148 3.02 -7.91 -18.10
CA PHE A 148 4.23 -7.79 -17.27
C PHE A 148 4.63 -9.17 -16.74
N SER A 149 5.95 -9.41 -16.73
CA SER A 149 6.53 -10.42 -15.86
C SER A 149 6.80 -9.78 -14.51
N HIS A 150 6.33 -10.37 -13.40
CA HIS A 150 6.60 -9.87 -12.06
C HIS A 150 6.74 -11.00 -11.03
N SER A 151 7.47 -10.71 -9.95
CA SER A 151 7.53 -11.58 -8.79
C SER A 151 6.18 -11.62 -8.07
N ASN A 152 5.77 -12.82 -7.64
CA ASN A 152 4.61 -13.00 -6.75
C ASN A 152 5.11 -12.94 -5.31
N ILE A 153 4.99 -11.77 -4.69
CA ILE A 153 5.48 -11.54 -3.32
C ILE A 153 4.34 -10.99 -2.48
N ILE A 154 4.13 -11.59 -1.29
CA ILE A 154 3.30 -11.03 -0.23
C ILE A 154 4.25 -10.52 0.86
N SER A 155 4.06 -9.28 1.29
CA SER A 155 4.83 -8.62 2.34
C SER A 155 3.92 -8.24 3.50
N VAL A 156 4.31 -8.57 4.74
CA VAL A 156 3.61 -8.21 5.97
C VAL A 156 4.47 -7.21 6.74
N PHE A 157 3.90 -6.05 7.01
CA PHE A 157 4.53 -4.99 7.79
C PHE A 157 3.86 -4.87 9.15
N ASN A 158 4.66 -4.61 10.18
CA ASN A 158 4.18 -4.28 11.50
C ASN A 158 3.56 -2.86 11.55
N LYS A 159 2.99 -2.47 12.69
CA LYS A 159 2.33 -1.17 12.89
C LYS A 159 3.26 0.04 12.70
N SER A 160 4.58 -0.16 12.74
CA SER A 160 5.60 0.87 12.48
C SER A 160 6.06 0.91 11.02
N GLY A 161 5.51 0.05 10.13
CA GLY A 161 5.89 -0.04 8.72
C GLY A 161 7.19 -0.77 8.46
N GLU A 162 7.70 -1.54 9.42
CA GLU A 162 8.85 -2.41 9.21
C GLU A 162 8.40 -3.75 8.63
N LEU A 163 9.15 -4.25 7.66
CA LEU A 163 8.90 -5.56 7.06
C LEU A 163 9.19 -6.67 8.11
N ASP A 164 8.14 -7.37 8.55
CA ASP A 164 8.25 -8.48 9.51
C ASP A 164 8.28 -9.86 8.83
N PHE A 165 7.56 -10.00 7.71
CA PHE A 165 7.50 -11.24 6.96
C PHE A 165 7.35 -10.99 5.47
N GLN A 166 7.97 -11.84 4.65
CA GLN A 166 7.82 -11.80 3.21
C GLN A 166 7.91 -13.22 2.62
N LYS A 167 7.07 -13.51 1.66
CA LYS A 167 7.09 -14.77 0.92
C LYS A 167 6.97 -14.55 -0.57
N GLU A 168 7.88 -15.18 -1.33
CA GLU A 168 7.89 -15.20 -2.79
C GLU A 168 7.51 -16.59 -3.30
N GLY A 169 6.82 -16.65 -4.44
CA GLY A 169 6.55 -17.85 -5.23
C GLY A 169 5.07 -18.16 -5.44
N THR A 170 4.80 -19.30 -6.11
CA THR A 170 3.47 -19.89 -6.26
C THR A 170 3.23 -20.91 -5.15
N GLY A 171 1.99 -21.00 -4.63
CA GLY A 171 1.68 -21.85 -3.48
C GLY A 171 2.26 -21.26 -2.21
N LEU A 172 1.92 -20.00 -1.96
CA LEU A 172 2.41 -19.20 -0.83
C LEU A 172 2.17 -19.92 0.51
N ASP A 173 3.10 -19.74 1.42
CA ASP A 173 2.96 -20.16 2.80
C ASP A 173 1.89 -19.31 3.50
N ILE A 174 0.63 -19.72 3.31
CA ILE A 174 -0.52 -19.02 3.91
C ILE A 174 -0.39 -19.02 5.43
N ASN A 175 -0.01 -20.15 6.03
CA ASN A 175 0.09 -20.27 7.49
C ASN A 175 1.15 -19.32 8.05
N GLY A 176 2.36 -19.30 7.48
CA GLY A 176 3.40 -18.36 7.92
C GLY A 176 3.01 -16.89 7.75
N THR A 177 2.25 -16.57 6.69
CA THR A 177 1.72 -15.21 6.49
C THR A 177 0.68 -14.86 7.55
N VAL A 178 -0.26 -15.75 7.84
CA VAL A 178 -1.30 -15.57 8.87
C VAL A 178 -0.68 -15.46 10.27
N ASP A 179 0.31 -16.29 10.59
CA ASP A 179 1.04 -16.23 11.85
C ASP A 179 1.74 -14.88 12.03
N ALA A 180 2.38 -14.37 10.97
CA ALA A 180 3.03 -13.06 10.99
C ALA A 180 2.02 -11.92 11.20
N ILE A 181 0.85 -11.98 10.56
CA ILE A 181 -0.24 -11.01 10.75
C ILE A 181 -0.71 -11.03 12.20
N ASN A 182 -1.09 -12.20 12.72
CA ASN A 182 -1.60 -12.36 14.08
C ASN A 182 -0.60 -11.91 15.13
N LYS A 183 0.68 -12.26 14.98
CA LYS A 183 1.78 -11.79 15.84
C LYS A 183 1.83 -10.25 15.92
N ASN A 184 1.60 -9.56 14.82
CA ASN A 184 1.67 -8.09 14.77
C ASN A 184 0.38 -7.38 15.18
N LEU A 185 -0.78 -8.05 15.08
CA LEU A 185 -2.06 -7.53 15.59
C LEU A 185 -2.05 -7.47 17.14
N HIS A 186 -1.41 -8.44 17.79
CA HIS A 186 -1.39 -8.58 19.26
C HIS A 186 -0.21 -7.87 19.95
N LYS A 187 0.63 -7.16 19.19
CA LYS A 187 1.67 -6.26 19.72
C LYS A 187 1.15 -4.82 19.82
#